data_898c711f0c1bbaa6a37412a9c9ad4ef4
#
_entry.id   898c711f0c1bbaa6a37412a9c9ad4ef4
#
_cell.length_a   1.000
_cell.length_b   1.000
_cell.length_c   1.000
_cell.angle_alpha   90.00
_cell.angle_beta   90.00
_cell.angle_gamma   90.00
#
_symmetry.space_group_name_H-M   'P 1'
#
loop_
_entity.id
_entity.type
_entity.pdbx_description
1 polymer ?
#
loop_
_entity_poly.entity_id
_entity_poly.type
_entity_poly.pdbx_seq_one_letter_code
_entity_poly.pdbx_strand_id
1 'polypeptide(L)'
;IQDQLISPKHRVVRRVFNSQKYILEPIEDVLKLKSPVIIPIASDSNVGDYNISDEQIKLITWILTEGTLERDGSFRRLSIYQSKIKNERKYNEIVKLLKHFNLEFSETKKKGLGSDVARLRLNTKDSKKVLKWFDNEDIKRIPKRIFNLSQRQSRVFLDTYIKGDGFETNKIACTSKEIIDGLQMIAVNAGYGTTVLTREPTIGSKPVYVLRLIRHKDTYITKIKKVKYDGIIWCPHTVNETIIARRNGKVFITGNTPFSNITMDLVPNGMLAKENVIIGGKPQKEKYGDFQKEMDMLNEAFCEVMMEGDAQGRLFSYPIPTYNITKDFDWDSPKYESLWEMTAKYGIPYFSNFINSDMSPDDARSMCPLAGDEKVLIKSTRGRGLEYSSIRNVYEGNSKQDEYEIYSDGRFVKGKFNKYENQKMIKVTLSNGHVIKMSQQHLNYVLRDIKSDIEEIKGADLTNDMYLPYSLNSYEGSGGNSDLGYFVGAFAGDGSFDGDTTVVFS
;
A
#
# COMPACT_ATOMS: atom_id res chain seq x y z
N ILE A 1 3.71 -15.44 26.09
CA ILE A 1 2.24 -15.38 26.00
C ILE A 1 1.88 -14.23 25.08
N GLN A 2 1.10 -14.50 24.04
CA GLN A 2 0.56 -13.50 23.14
C GLN A 2 -0.66 -12.85 23.80
N ASP A 3 -0.90 -11.57 23.48
CA ASP A 3 -1.99 -10.80 24.04
C ASP A 3 -2.71 -10.01 22.93
N GLN A 4 -4.03 -10.16 22.85
CA GLN A 4 -4.91 -9.44 21.93
C GLN A 4 -6.06 -8.83 22.72
N LEU A 5 -6.41 -7.58 22.42
CA LEU A 5 -7.63 -6.93 22.92
C LEU A 5 -8.54 -6.70 21.72
N ILE A 6 -9.65 -7.42 21.67
CA ILE A 6 -10.54 -7.48 20.51
C ILE A 6 -12.01 -7.47 20.96
N SER A 7 -12.89 -7.01 20.08
CA SER A 7 -14.34 -7.04 20.33
C SER A 7 -14.89 -8.46 20.20
N PRO A 8 -16.07 -8.76 20.77
CA PRO A 8 -16.68 -10.10 20.68
C PRO A 8 -16.92 -10.60 19.25
N LYS A 9 -17.24 -9.70 18.33
CA LYS A 9 -17.49 -10.01 16.91
C LYS A 9 -16.21 -10.00 16.04
N HIS A 10 -15.05 -9.66 16.61
CA HIS A 10 -13.79 -9.68 15.87
C HIS A 10 -13.47 -11.09 15.39
N ARG A 11 -13.20 -11.23 14.10
CA ARG A 11 -12.82 -12.51 13.50
C ARG A 11 -11.33 -12.77 13.74
N VAL A 12 -11.00 -13.87 14.36
CA VAL A 12 -9.62 -14.33 14.53
C VAL A 12 -9.26 -15.34 13.45
N VAL A 13 -8.03 -15.28 12.98
CA VAL A 13 -7.48 -16.34 12.13
C VAL A 13 -7.13 -17.50 13.04
N ARG A 14 -7.71 -18.67 12.81
CA ARG A 14 -7.33 -19.87 13.55
C ARG A 14 -7.14 -21.07 12.62
N ARG A 15 -6.27 -21.98 13.02
CA ARG A 15 -6.12 -23.26 12.36
C ARG A 15 -7.19 -24.24 12.86
N VAL A 16 -7.82 -24.93 11.94
CA VAL A 16 -8.76 -26.02 12.29
C VAL A 16 -7.99 -27.14 12.96
N PHE A 17 -8.50 -27.62 14.10
CA PHE A 17 -7.83 -28.69 14.86
C PHE A 17 -7.62 -29.93 14.00
N ASN A 18 -6.46 -30.56 14.08
CA ASN A 18 -6.02 -31.69 13.25
C ASN A 18 -6.00 -31.42 11.73
N SER A 19 -5.94 -30.15 11.28
CA SER A 19 -5.88 -29.75 9.90
C SER A 19 -4.79 -28.70 9.67
N GLN A 20 -4.37 -28.51 8.42
CA GLN A 20 -3.52 -27.39 8.03
C GLN A 20 -4.32 -26.18 7.53
N LYS A 21 -5.64 -26.28 7.52
CA LYS A 21 -6.54 -25.22 7.04
C LYS A 21 -6.70 -24.14 8.11
N TYR A 22 -6.55 -22.87 7.69
CA TYR A 22 -6.88 -21.69 8.48
C TYR A 22 -8.25 -21.16 8.07
N ILE A 23 -9.00 -20.68 9.05
CA ILE A 23 -10.30 -20.05 8.86
C ILE A 23 -10.38 -18.76 9.67
N LEU A 24 -11.24 -17.86 9.23
CA LEU A 24 -11.65 -16.65 9.95
C LEU A 24 -12.94 -16.94 10.71
N GLU A 25 -12.95 -16.76 12.01
CA GLU A 25 -14.10 -17.06 12.86
C GLU A 25 -14.26 -16.02 13.97
N PRO A 26 -15.49 -15.54 14.28
CA PRO A 26 -15.72 -14.62 15.38
C PRO A 26 -15.21 -15.20 16.72
N ILE A 27 -14.57 -14.35 17.54
CA ILE A 27 -14.02 -14.82 18.80
C ILE A 27 -15.11 -15.36 19.74
N GLU A 28 -16.33 -14.86 19.68
CA GLU A 28 -17.46 -15.37 20.47
C GLU A 28 -17.83 -16.81 20.13
N ASP A 29 -17.61 -17.27 18.88
CA ASP A 29 -17.81 -18.66 18.46
C ASP A 29 -16.60 -19.51 18.83
N VAL A 30 -15.40 -18.97 18.70
CA VAL A 30 -14.17 -19.62 19.15
C VAL A 30 -14.22 -19.95 20.65
N LEU A 31 -14.89 -19.10 21.44
CA LEU A 31 -15.09 -19.34 22.89
C LEU A 31 -15.93 -20.58 23.20
N LYS A 32 -16.75 -21.05 22.27
CA LYS A 32 -17.62 -22.24 22.43
C LYS A 32 -16.88 -23.54 22.10
N LEU A 33 -15.69 -23.46 21.50
CA LEU A 33 -14.92 -24.64 21.10
C LEU A 33 -14.37 -25.39 22.32
N LYS A 34 -14.52 -26.72 22.28
CA LYS A 34 -13.92 -27.62 23.28
C LYS A 34 -12.48 -28.02 22.92
N SER A 35 -12.08 -27.85 21.67
CA SER A 35 -10.74 -28.17 21.18
C SER A 35 -9.76 -27.01 21.44
N PRO A 36 -8.46 -27.29 21.54
CA PRO A 36 -7.43 -26.24 21.63
C PRO A 36 -7.49 -25.30 20.43
N VAL A 37 -7.46 -24.00 20.69
CA VAL A 37 -7.49 -22.97 19.64
C VAL A 37 -6.06 -22.60 19.26
N ILE A 38 -5.75 -22.78 17.98
CA ILE A 38 -4.43 -22.55 17.40
C ILE A 38 -4.52 -21.32 16.50
N ILE A 39 -3.67 -20.33 16.74
CA ILE A 39 -3.62 -19.08 15.95
C ILE A 39 -2.24 -18.90 15.30
N PRO A 40 -2.18 -18.32 14.09
CA PRO A 40 -0.91 -18.06 13.42
C PRO A 40 -0.19 -16.87 14.02
N ILE A 41 1.13 -16.98 14.12
CA ILE A 41 2.06 -15.92 14.53
C ILE A 41 3.08 -15.61 13.44
N ALA A 42 3.09 -16.38 12.38
CA ALA A 42 3.88 -16.18 11.16
C ALA A 42 3.19 -16.87 9.98
N SER A 43 3.55 -16.47 8.77
CA SER A 43 3.05 -17.09 7.54
C SER A 43 4.16 -17.15 6.50
N ASP A 44 3.94 -17.96 5.44
CA ASP A 44 4.76 -17.89 4.24
C ASP A 44 4.28 -16.78 3.32
N SER A 45 5.19 -16.27 2.50
CA SER A 45 4.93 -15.26 1.48
C SER A 45 5.42 -15.79 0.12
N ASN A 46 4.59 -15.59 -0.90
CA ASN A 46 4.92 -15.92 -2.28
C ASN A 46 5.38 -14.70 -3.10
N VAL A 47 5.72 -13.60 -2.44
CA VAL A 47 6.25 -12.41 -3.10
C VAL A 47 7.62 -12.74 -3.70
N GLY A 48 7.80 -12.42 -4.98
CA GLY A 48 9.07 -12.62 -5.70
C GLY A 48 10.21 -11.77 -5.13
N ASP A 49 11.44 -12.10 -5.50
CA ASP A 49 12.61 -11.36 -5.03
C ASP A 49 12.58 -9.90 -5.48
N TYR A 50 12.89 -9.01 -4.56
CA TYR A 50 13.11 -7.60 -4.83
C TYR A 50 14.40 -7.41 -5.64
N ASN A 51 14.45 -6.41 -6.50
CA ASN A 51 15.60 -6.16 -7.38
C ASN A 51 16.83 -5.66 -6.60
N ILE A 52 17.42 -6.55 -5.82
CA ILE A 52 18.66 -6.36 -5.06
C ILE A 52 19.34 -7.73 -4.91
N SER A 53 20.66 -7.78 -5.12
CA SER A 53 21.40 -9.04 -4.99
C SER A 53 21.60 -9.46 -3.54
N ASP A 54 21.78 -10.76 -3.31
CA ASP A 54 22.08 -11.30 -1.99
C ASP A 54 23.39 -10.75 -1.42
N GLU A 55 24.39 -10.51 -2.28
CA GLU A 55 25.66 -9.90 -1.92
C GLU A 55 25.47 -8.47 -1.41
N GLN A 56 24.60 -7.70 -2.07
CA GLN A 56 24.29 -6.34 -1.64
C GLN A 56 23.54 -6.34 -0.30
N ILE A 57 22.57 -7.24 -0.13
CA ILE A 57 21.87 -7.42 1.16
C ILE A 57 22.87 -7.75 2.27
N LYS A 58 23.76 -8.70 2.05
CA LYS A 58 24.80 -9.08 3.03
C LYS A 58 25.73 -7.91 3.36
N LEU A 59 26.21 -7.16 2.36
CA LEU A 59 27.11 -6.04 2.62
C LEU A 59 26.39 -4.89 3.36
N ILE A 60 25.15 -4.56 3.02
CA ILE A 60 24.35 -3.61 3.79
C ILE A 60 24.23 -4.07 5.24
N THR A 61 23.97 -5.35 5.46
CA THR A 61 23.81 -5.91 6.81
C THR A 61 25.11 -5.86 7.61
N TRP A 62 26.24 -6.21 7.01
CA TRP A 62 27.54 -6.09 7.66
C TRP A 62 27.89 -4.64 8.02
N ILE A 63 27.49 -3.68 7.19
CA ILE A 63 27.68 -2.25 7.48
C ILE A 63 26.79 -1.80 8.63
N LEU A 64 25.55 -2.28 8.71
CA LEU A 64 24.65 -1.98 9.83
C LEU A 64 25.21 -2.46 11.17
N THR A 65 25.80 -3.65 11.21
CA THR A 65 26.32 -4.26 12.44
C THR A 65 27.73 -3.77 12.77
N GLU A 66 28.68 -3.88 11.85
CA GLU A 66 30.11 -3.68 12.06
C GLU A 66 30.66 -2.35 11.48
N GLY A 67 29.79 -1.60 10.77
CA GLY A 67 30.18 -0.37 10.08
C GLY A 67 30.22 0.86 10.97
N THR A 68 31.11 1.78 10.65
CA THR A 68 31.25 3.09 11.28
C THR A 68 31.59 4.14 10.23
N LEU A 69 30.98 5.32 10.34
CA LEU A 69 31.34 6.48 9.54
C LEU A 69 32.38 7.30 10.29
N GLU A 70 33.56 7.40 9.74
CA GLU A 70 34.66 8.18 10.28
C GLU A 70 34.82 9.51 9.54
N ARG A 71 35.07 10.58 10.25
CA ARG A 71 35.43 11.85 9.65
C ARG A 71 36.89 11.82 9.18
N ASP A 72 37.13 12.32 7.99
CA ASP A 72 38.46 12.49 7.37
C ASP A 72 38.51 13.88 6.73
N GLY A 73 38.86 14.88 7.52
CA GLY A 73 38.67 16.28 7.14
C GLY A 73 37.21 16.63 6.92
N SER A 74 36.88 17.13 5.72
CA SER A 74 35.53 17.43 5.28
C SER A 74 34.73 16.19 4.79
N PHE A 75 35.40 15.04 4.65
CA PHE A 75 34.80 13.83 4.10
C PHE A 75 34.39 12.83 5.18
N ARG A 76 33.39 11.99 4.83
CA ARG A 76 32.97 10.83 5.64
C ARG A 76 33.44 9.57 4.94
N ARG A 77 34.16 8.71 5.64
CA ARG A 77 34.67 7.44 5.11
C ARG A 77 34.08 6.28 5.91
N LEU A 78 33.61 5.28 5.17
CA LEU A 78 33.09 4.05 5.74
C LEU A 78 34.25 3.12 6.15
N SER A 79 34.20 2.66 7.38
CA SER A 79 35.08 1.62 7.92
C SER A 79 34.27 0.48 8.47
N ILE A 80 34.70 -0.77 8.23
CA ILE A 80 34.10 -1.99 8.80
C ILE A 80 35.14 -2.64 9.69
N TYR A 81 34.74 -2.96 10.92
CA TYR A 81 35.63 -3.55 11.91
C TYR A 81 35.32 -5.01 12.12
N GLN A 82 36.32 -5.89 12.02
CA GLN A 82 36.12 -7.31 12.32
C GLN A 82 37.43 -7.98 12.78
N SER A 83 37.33 -8.89 13.74
CA SER A 83 38.45 -9.72 14.16
C SER A 83 38.86 -10.67 13.07
N LYS A 84 40.15 -10.63 12.68
CA LYS A 84 40.71 -11.49 11.63
C LYS A 84 41.02 -12.91 12.14
N ILE A 85 41.30 -13.03 13.42
CA ILE A 85 41.64 -14.32 14.05
C ILE A 85 40.43 -14.97 14.70
N LYS A 86 39.76 -14.27 15.62
CA LYS A 86 38.60 -14.81 16.35
C LYS A 86 37.38 -15.05 15.46
N ASN A 87 37.19 -14.20 14.44
CA ASN A 87 36.03 -14.22 13.55
C ASN A 87 36.46 -14.34 12.08
N GLU A 88 37.43 -15.17 11.77
CA GLU A 88 38.02 -15.33 10.44
C GLU A 88 36.97 -15.50 9.33
N ARG A 89 35.97 -16.34 9.55
CA ARG A 89 34.89 -16.57 8.57
C ARG A 89 34.11 -15.30 8.25
N LYS A 90 33.76 -14.49 9.27
CA LYS A 90 33.06 -13.21 9.10
C LYS A 90 33.94 -12.21 8.36
N TYR A 91 35.22 -12.10 8.76
CA TYR A 91 36.19 -11.25 8.10
C TYR A 91 36.32 -11.60 6.61
N ASN A 92 36.50 -12.88 6.29
CA ASN A 92 36.65 -13.35 4.91
C ASN A 92 35.37 -13.11 4.09
N GLU A 93 34.18 -13.27 4.67
CA GLU A 93 32.89 -12.95 4.03
C GLU A 93 32.81 -11.46 3.67
N ILE A 94 33.19 -10.57 4.59
CA ILE A 94 33.18 -9.11 4.37
C ILE A 94 34.17 -8.73 3.26
N VAL A 95 35.42 -9.27 3.31
CA VAL A 95 36.43 -8.99 2.28
C VAL A 95 35.97 -9.49 0.89
N LYS A 96 35.36 -10.68 0.83
CA LYS A 96 34.81 -11.21 -0.42
C LYS A 96 33.71 -10.29 -1.00
N LEU A 97 32.82 -9.77 -0.16
CA LEU A 97 31.77 -8.83 -0.56
C LEU A 97 32.34 -7.50 -1.07
N LEU A 98 33.33 -6.93 -0.38
CA LEU A 98 34.01 -5.70 -0.82
C LEU A 98 34.66 -5.88 -2.19
N LYS A 99 35.34 -7.04 -2.43
CA LYS A 99 35.92 -7.37 -3.72
C LYS A 99 34.87 -7.60 -4.80
N HIS A 100 33.75 -8.26 -4.48
CA HIS A 100 32.63 -8.51 -5.41
C HIS A 100 32.09 -7.19 -6.01
N PHE A 101 32.00 -6.14 -5.19
CA PHE A 101 31.53 -4.83 -5.66
C PHE A 101 32.66 -3.92 -6.19
N ASN A 102 33.87 -4.46 -6.35
CA ASN A 102 35.06 -3.71 -6.76
C ASN A 102 35.29 -2.44 -5.90
N LEU A 103 35.13 -2.58 -4.57
CA LEU A 103 35.36 -1.50 -3.61
C LEU A 103 36.79 -1.53 -3.12
N GLU A 104 37.49 -0.40 -3.29
CA GLU A 104 38.86 -0.23 -2.80
C GLU A 104 38.87 0.09 -1.32
N PHE A 105 39.64 -0.65 -0.55
CA PHE A 105 39.79 -0.46 0.88
C PHE A 105 41.24 -0.66 1.34
N SER A 106 41.61 0.00 2.41
CA SER A 106 42.84 -0.20 3.15
C SER A 106 42.57 -1.03 4.41
N GLU A 107 43.45 -1.99 4.70
CA GLU A 107 43.41 -2.74 5.95
C GLU A 107 44.42 -2.15 6.93
N THR A 108 43.95 -1.76 8.10
CA THR A 108 44.77 -1.21 9.18
C THR A 108 44.30 -1.74 10.54
N LYS A 109 45.10 -1.57 11.58
CA LYS A 109 44.69 -1.86 12.97
C LYS A 109 44.30 -0.56 13.64
N LYS A 110 43.23 -0.55 14.45
CA LYS A 110 42.87 0.62 15.25
C LYS A 110 43.45 0.50 16.64
N LYS A 111 44.18 1.52 17.12
CA LYS A 111 44.67 1.59 18.49
C LYS A 111 43.48 1.48 19.47
N GLY A 112 43.62 0.66 20.52
CA GLY A 112 42.64 0.50 21.58
C GLY A 112 41.58 -0.60 21.33
N LEU A 113 41.47 -1.17 20.12
CA LEU A 113 40.73 -2.40 19.84
C LEU A 113 41.73 -3.55 19.77
N GLY A 114 41.47 -4.69 20.34
CA GLY A 114 42.42 -5.82 20.42
C GLY A 114 43.32 -6.03 19.18
N SER A 115 44.44 -6.66 19.35
CA SER A 115 45.49 -6.78 18.31
C SER A 115 45.09 -7.49 17.01
N ASP A 116 43.98 -8.24 17.06
CA ASP A 116 43.44 -9.04 15.97
C ASP A 116 42.27 -8.35 15.20
N VAL A 117 41.84 -7.16 15.65
CA VAL A 117 40.74 -6.44 14.99
C VAL A 117 41.28 -5.65 13.80
N ALA A 118 40.90 -6.08 12.60
CA ALA A 118 41.16 -5.36 11.37
C ALA A 118 40.13 -4.26 11.16
N ARG A 119 40.59 -3.13 10.66
CA ARG A 119 39.78 -2.02 10.13
C ARG A 119 39.89 -2.03 8.63
N LEU A 120 38.79 -2.32 7.96
CA LEU A 120 38.63 -2.27 6.51
C LEU A 120 38.05 -0.89 6.15
N ARG A 121 38.86 0.05 5.72
CA ARG A 121 38.46 1.43 5.44
C ARG A 121 38.37 1.67 3.96
N LEU A 122 37.18 1.98 3.45
CA LEU A 122 36.95 2.32 2.06
C LEU A 122 37.56 3.69 1.73
N ASN A 123 37.99 3.88 0.46
CA ASN A 123 38.31 5.20 -0.03
C ASN A 123 37.07 6.12 -0.07
N THR A 124 37.26 7.42 -0.32
CA THR A 124 36.17 8.40 -0.29
C THR A 124 35.13 8.16 -1.39
N LYS A 125 35.57 7.77 -2.60
CA LYS A 125 34.72 7.50 -3.76
C LYS A 125 33.80 6.33 -3.47
N ASP A 126 34.37 5.22 -3.00
CA ASP A 126 33.60 4.01 -2.73
C ASP A 126 32.72 4.10 -1.48
N SER A 127 33.18 4.89 -0.48
CA SER A 127 32.33 5.27 0.66
C SER A 127 31.06 5.97 0.19
N LYS A 128 31.17 6.98 -0.68
CA LYS A 128 30.01 7.69 -1.27
C LYS A 128 29.13 6.77 -2.09
N LYS A 129 29.74 5.83 -2.87
CA LYS A 129 28.98 4.84 -3.65
C LYS A 129 28.10 3.95 -2.75
N VAL A 130 28.68 3.44 -1.67
CA VAL A 130 27.97 2.54 -0.74
C VAL A 130 26.94 3.29 0.10
N LEU A 131 27.25 4.52 0.53
CA LEU A 131 26.32 5.33 1.34
C LEU A 131 25.00 5.63 0.64
N LYS A 132 24.98 5.68 -0.70
CA LYS A 132 23.72 5.79 -1.49
C LYS A 132 22.77 4.60 -1.32
N TRP A 133 23.23 3.50 -0.74
CA TRP A 133 22.36 2.36 -0.41
C TRP A 133 21.55 2.58 0.87
N PHE A 134 21.90 3.59 1.66
CA PHE A 134 21.29 3.95 2.94
C PHE A 134 20.51 5.25 2.82
N ASP A 135 19.33 5.29 3.43
CA ASP A 135 18.51 6.49 3.44
C ASP A 135 19.23 7.60 4.22
N ASN A 136 19.33 8.78 3.63
CA ASN A 136 20.03 9.92 4.19
C ASN A 136 21.48 9.61 4.63
N GLU A 137 22.13 8.62 3.97
CA GLU A 137 23.47 8.13 4.32
C GLU A 137 23.61 7.69 5.79
N ASP A 138 22.53 7.31 6.46
CA ASP A 138 22.54 6.85 7.84
C ASP A 138 22.73 5.33 7.92
N ILE A 139 23.97 4.90 8.16
CA ILE A 139 24.31 3.47 8.31
C ILE A 139 23.85 2.85 9.64
N LYS A 140 23.20 3.60 10.52
CA LYS A 140 22.67 3.11 11.80
C LYS A 140 21.16 2.94 11.77
N ARG A 141 20.56 3.08 10.58
CA ARG A 141 19.15 2.78 10.30
C ARG A 141 19.03 1.72 9.22
N ILE A 142 18.04 0.86 9.35
CA ILE A 142 17.74 -0.13 8.31
C ILE A 142 17.16 0.62 7.10
N PRO A 143 17.77 0.52 5.91
CA PRO A 143 17.27 1.21 4.72
C PRO A 143 15.86 0.75 4.35
N LYS A 144 15.00 1.68 3.91
CA LYS A 144 13.60 1.39 3.53
C LYS A 144 13.46 0.25 2.52
N ARG A 145 14.38 0.16 1.57
CA ARG A 145 14.41 -0.90 0.56
C ARG A 145 14.49 -2.32 1.14
N ILE A 146 15.04 -2.48 2.33
CA ILE A 146 15.16 -3.79 3.01
C ILE A 146 13.79 -4.31 3.46
N PHE A 147 12.80 -3.44 3.68
CA PHE A 147 11.45 -3.86 4.03
C PHE A 147 10.66 -4.43 2.84
N ASN A 148 11.15 -4.23 1.61
CA ASN A 148 10.55 -4.77 0.37
C ASN A 148 11.12 -6.13 -0.04
N LEU A 149 12.03 -6.70 0.75
CA LEU A 149 12.65 -8.00 0.45
C LEU A 149 11.62 -9.13 0.44
N SER A 150 11.81 -10.10 -0.47
CA SER A 150 11.07 -11.36 -0.43
C SER A 150 11.33 -12.13 0.87
N GLN A 151 10.54 -13.17 1.12
CA GLN A 151 10.76 -14.06 2.27
C GLN A 151 12.17 -14.65 2.27
N ARG A 152 12.63 -15.12 1.11
CA ARG A 152 13.98 -15.67 0.92
C ARG A 152 15.06 -14.64 1.22
N GLN A 153 14.95 -13.46 0.63
CA GLN A 153 15.92 -12.36 0.83
C GLN A 153 15.91 -11.84 2.26
N SER A 154 14.75 -11.78 2.91
CA SER A 154 14.63 -11.41 4.32
C SER A 154 15.37 -12.39 5.24
N ARG A 155 15.37 -13.67 4.90
CA ARG A 155 16.21 -14.69 5.60
C ARG A 155 17.70 -14.43 5.41
N VAL A 156 18.14 -14.09 4.19
CA VAL A 156 19.55 -13.73 3.92
C VAL A 156 19.97 -12.54 4.78
N PHE A 157 19.12 -11.53 4.89
CA PHE A 157 19.38 -10.36 5.75
C PHE A 157 19.50 -10.77 7.22
N LEU A 158 18.51 -11.50 7.77
CA LEU A 158 18.49 -11.89 9.18
C LEU A 158 19.64 -12.82 9.55
N ASP A 159 19.95 -13.81 8.71
CA ASP A 159 21.06 -14.73 8.95
C ASP A 159 22.39 -13.97 9.01
N THR A 160 22.55 -12.96 8.17
CA THR A 160 23.75 -12.10 8.20
C THR A 160 23.75 -11.19 9.41
N TYR A 161 22.59 -10.62 9.79
CA TYR A 161 22.48 -9.77 10.97
C TYR A 161 22.78 -10.54 12.28
N ILE A 162 22.29 -11.77 12.39
CA ILE A 162 22.56 -12.64 13.54
C ILE A 162 24.05 -12.98 13.62
N LYS A 163 24.73 -13.16 12.50
CA LYS A 163 26.20 -13.34 12.48
C LYS A 163 26.92 -12.13 13.06
N GLY A 164 26.45 -10.91 12.77
CA GLY A 164 27.02 -9.66 13.29
C GLY A 164 26.70 -9.47 14.78
N ASP A 165 25.46 -9.05 15.08
CA ASP A 165 25.00 -8.60 16.40
C ASP A 165 24.10 -9.61 17.12
N GLY A 166 23.96 -10.85 16.61
CA GLY A 166 23.16 -11.88 17.29
C GLY A 166 23.89 -12.47 18.50
N PHE A 167 23.11 -12.84 19.49
CA PHE A 167 23.56 -13.71 20.57
C PHE A 167 22.64 -14.93 20.65
N GLU A 168 23.17 -16.10 20.94
CA GLU A 168 22.52 -17.36 20.68
C GLU A 168 22.12 -17.49 19.18
N THR A 169 21.44 -18.56 18.81
CA THR A 169 21.10 -18.82 17.40
C THR A 169 19.85 -18.09 16.90
N ASN A 170 19.10 -17.46 17.79
CA ASN A 170 17.78 -16.92 17.48
C ASN A 170 17.42 -15.63 18.24
N LYS A 171 18.41 -14.94 18.79
CA LYS A 171 18.17 -13.70 19.55
C LYS A 171 19.07 -12.58 19.05
N ILE A 172 18.52 -11.37 19.04
CA ILE A 172 19.23 -10.13 18.72
C ILE A 172 18.94 -9.13 19.84
N ALA A 173 19.96 -8.47 20.34
CA ALA A 173 19.82 -7.43 21.36
C ALA A 173 20.34 -6.10 20.84
N CYS A 174 19.58 -5.03 21.05
CA CYS A 174 19.96 -3.68 20.65
C CYS A 174 19.35 -2.65 21.60
N THR A 175 20.04 -1.53 21.82
CA THR A 175 19.51 -0.38 22.58
C THR A 175 18.63 0.53 21.72
N SER A 176 18.65 0.40 20.39
CA SER A 176 17.78 1.12 19.47
C SER A 176 16.46 0.36 19.29
N LYS A 177 15.38 0.98 19.78
CA LYS A 177 14.03 0.43 19.57
C LYS A 177 13.65 0.41 18.10
N GLU A 178 14.04 1.44 17.34
CA GLU A 178 13.79 1.55 15.88
C GLU A 178 14.39 0.37 15.12
N ILE A 179 15.65 0.04 15.39
CA ILE A 179 16.31 -1.12 14.77
C ILE A 179 15.59 -2.43 15.12
N ILE A 180 15.26 -2.64 16.40
CA ILE A 180 14.56 -3.86 16.84
C ILE A 180 13.16 -3.96 16.22
N ASP A 181 12.43 -2.85 16.10
CA ASP A 181 11.12 -2.83 15.44
C ASP A 181 11.26 -3.19 13.96
N GLY A 182 12.25 -2.63 13.25
CA GLY A 182 12.55 -2.96 11.86
C GLY A 182 12.97 -4.43 11.68
N LEU A 183 13.84 -4.94 12.54
CA LEU A 183 14.23 -6.36 12.54
C LEU A 183 13.05 -7.29 12.79
N GLN A 184 12.11 -6.87 13.65
CA GLN A 184 10.89 -7.63 13.89
C GLN A 184 10.02 -7.71 12.63
N MET A 185 9.87 -6.62 11.87
CA MET A 185 9.14 -6.60 10.60
C MET A 185 9.80 -7.54 9.58
N ILE A 186 11.13 -7.45 9.43
CA ILE A 186 11.87 -8.31 8.50
C ILE A 186 11.76 -9.79 8.91
N ALA A 187 11.78 -10.08 10.23
CA ALA A 187 11.63 -11.44 10.73
C ALA A 187 10.24 -12.04 10.42
N VAL A 188 9.20 -11.22 10.51
CA VAL A 188 7.83 -11.62 10.11
C VAL A 188 7.79 -11.91 8.61
N ASN A 189 8.37 -11.04 7.78
CA ASN A 189 8.47 -11.26 6.34
C ASN A 189 9.29 -12.52 6.00
N ALA A 190 10.31 -12.84 6.80
CA ALA A 190 11.10 -14.07 6.67
C ALA A 190 10.35 -15.34 7.10
N GLY A 191 9.13 -15.21 7.65
CA GLY A 191 8.29 -16.33 8.10
C GLY A 191 8.58 -16.80 9.52
N TYR A 192 9.17 -15.96 10.37
CA TYR A 192 9.39 -16.25 11.78
C TYR A 192 8.31 -15.63 12.66
N GLY A 193 7.80 -16.39 13.63
CA GLY A 193 7.14 -15.80 14.78
C GLY A 193 8.16 -15.01 15.62
N THR A 194 7.70 -13.93 16.29
CA THR A 194 8.62 -13.03 16.97
C THR A 194 8.11 -12.57 18.33
N THR A 195 9.03 -12.32 19.25
CA THR A 195 8.75 -11.59 20.48
C THR A 195 9.85 -10.58 20.75
N VAL A 196 9.48 -9.40 21.21
CA VAL A 196 10.41 -8.39 21.70
C VAL A 196 10.20 -8.23 23.21
N LEU A 197 11.29 -8.31 23.96
CA LEU A 197 11.32 -8.08 25.41
C LEU A 197 12.19 -6.86 25.67
N THR A 198 11.75 -6.01 26.57
CA THR A 198 12.56 -4.92 27.12
C THR A 198 13.22 -5.38 28.40
N ARG A 199 14.51 -5.14 28.55
CA ARG A 199 15.29 -5.39 29.76
C ARG A 199 15.83 -4.07 30.28
N GLU A 200 15.74 -3.87 31.57
CA GLU A 200 16.40 -2.75 32.22
C GLU A 200 17.93 -2.87 32.06
N PRO A 201 18.62 -1.74 31.94
CA PRO A 201 20.05 -1.74 31.72
C PRO A 201 20.79 -2.31 32.94
N THR A 202 21.66 -3.29 32.73
CA THR A 202 22.61 -3.75 33.73
C THR A 202 23.88 -2.88 33.73
N ILE A 203 24.21 -2.26 32.59
CA ILE A 203 25.32 -1.34 32.43
C ILE A 203 24.82 -0.24 31.49
N GLY A 204 25.05 1.04 31.84
CA GLY A 204 24.59 2.20 31.10
C GLY A 204 23.16 2.63 31.45
N SER A 205 22.64 3.63 30.76
CA SER A 205 21.35 4.30 31.07
C SER A 205 20.20 3.95 30.12
N LYS A 206 20.44 3.15 29.07
CA LYS A 206 19.43 2.85 28.05
C LYS A 206 18.89 1.43 28.18
N PRO A 207 17.57 1.21 28.04
CA PRO A 207 17.01 -0.13 28.02
C PRO A 207 17.54 -0.94 26.83
N VAL A 208 17.59 -2.26 27.00
CA VAL A 208 18.00 -3.20 25.95
C VAL A 208 16.76 -3.94 25.47
N TYR A 209 16.52 -3.86 24.17
CA TYR A 209 15.45 -4.59 23.50
C TYR A 209 16.00 -5.90 22.97
N VAL A 210 15.33 -7.01 23.27
CA VAL A 210 15.73 -8.36 22.85
C VAL A 210 14.67 -8.91 21.92
N LEU A 211 14.99 -9.04 20.64
CA LEU A 211 14.18 -9.74 19.65
C LEU A 211 14.52 -11.23 19.71
N ARG A 212 13.50 -12.08 19.85
CA ARG A 212 13.61 -13.53 19.75
C ARG A 212 12.86 -14.01 18.51
N LEU A 213 13.52 -14.81 17.68
CA LEU A 213 12.94 -15.48 16.53
C LEU A 213 12.38 -16.85 16.94
N ILE A 214 11.16 -17.15 16.49
CA ILE A 214 10.44 -18.38 16.80
C ILE A 214 10.18 -19.12 15.48
N ARG A 215 10.63 -20.34 15.35
CA ARG A 215 10.48 -21.14 14.13
C ARG A 215 9.06 -21.69 13.92
N HIS A 216 8.29 -21.80 15.00
CA HIS A 216 6.89 -22.22 14.91
C HIS A 216 6.04 -21.09 14.33
N LYS A 217 5.15 -21.45 13.39
CA LYS A 217 4.22 -20.51 12.77
C LYS A 217 2.94 -20.29 13.54
N ASP A 218 2.66 -21.17 14.50
CA ASP A 218 1.42 -21.19 15.29
C ASP A 218 1.69 -21.14 16.77
N THR A 219 0.68 -20.70 17.52
CA THR A 219 0.65 -20.79 18.98
C THR A 219 -0.75 -21.09 19.47
N TYR A 220 -0.87 -21.55 20.73
CA TYR A 220 -2.15 -21.83 21.34
C TYR A 220 -2.69 -20.64 22.13
N ILE A 221 -4.00 -20.44 22.09
CA ILE A 221 -4.68 -19.54 23.01
C ILE A 221 -4.79 -20.27 24.36
N THR A 222 -4.14 -19.74 25.39
CA THR A 222 -4.14 -20.35 26.73
C THR A 222 -5.18 -19.77 27.66
N LYS A 223 -5.64 -18.55 27.42
CA LYS A 223 -6.61 -17.85 28.28
C LYS A 223 -7.34 -16.77 27.52
N ILE A 224 -8.65 -16.73 27.70
CA ILE A 224 -9.52 -15.66 27.21
C ILE A 224 -10.24 -15.07 28.42
N LYS A 225 -10.28 -13.73 28.52
CA LYS A 225 -11.00 -13.01 29.58
C LYS A 225 -11.88 -11.95 28.95
N LYS A 226 -13.13 -11.85 29.41
CA LYS A 226 -13.97 -10.69 29.10
C LYS A 226 -13.51 -9.53 30.00
N VAL A 227 -13.28 -8.39 29.38
CA VAL A 227 -12.87 -7.15 30.06
C VAL A 227 -13.80 -6.03 29.62
N LYS A 228 -14.13 -5.12 30.55
CA LYS A 228 -14.79 -3.87 30.16
C LYS A 228 -13.74 -2.98 29.52
N TYR A 229 -14.04 -2.43 28.37
CA TYR A 229 -13.17 -1.51 27.66
C TYR A 229 -13.97 -0.26 27.31
N ASP A 230 -13.41 0.89 27.63
CA ASP A 230 -13.93 2.21 27.30
C ASP A 230 -12.82 2.96 26.57
N GLY A 231 -12.99 3.17 25.25
CA GLY A 231 -11.98 3.78 24.41
C GLY A 231 -12.22 3.54 22.93
N ILE A 232 -11.38 4.15 22.09
CA ILE A 232 -11.47 4.07 20.63
C ILE A 232 -11.01 2.68 20.16
N ILE A 233 -11.79 2.07 19.27
CA ILE A 233 -11.46 0.82 18.59
C ILE A 233 -11.11 1.14 17.14
N TRP A 234 -10.01 0.57 16.66
CA TRP A 234 -9.52 0.72 15.30
C TRP A 234 -9.73 -0.57 14.51
N CYS A 235 -10.22 -0.45 13.28
CA CYS A 235 -10.43 -1.58 12.38
C CYS A 235 -9.83 -1.25 11.01
N PRO A 236 -8.55 -1.61 10.74
CA PRO A 236 -7.94 -1.40 9.44
C PRO A 236 -8.57 -2.33 8.40
N HIS A 237 -8.82 -1.83 7.19
CA HIS A 237 -9.33 -2.63 6.08
C HIS A 237 -8.20 -3.19 5.23
N THR A 238 -8.30 -4.46 4.82
CA THR A 238 -7.37 -5.13 3.90
C THR A 238 -8.12 -6.04 2.93
N VAL A 239 -7.63 -6.16 1.70
CA VAL A 239 -8.26 -6.96 0.65
C VAL A 239 -8.41 -8.43 1.02
N ASN A 240 -7.46 -8.98 1.79
CA ASN A 240 -7.46 -10.37 2.23
C ASN A 240 -8.07 -10.59 3.62
N GLU A 241 -8.75 -9.58 4.17
CA GLU A 241 -9.43 -9.61 5.47
C GLU A 241 -8.54 -9.98 6.67
N THR A 242 -7.24 -9.89 6.52
CA THR A 242 -6.28 -10.21 7.58
C THR A 242 -5.25 -9.11 7.75
N ILE A 243 -4.78 -8.93 8.97
CA ILE A 243 -3.71 -7.99 9.30
C ILE A 243 -2.66 -8.66 10.19
N ILE A 244 -1.43 -8.17 10.08
CA ILE A 244 -0.37 -8.48 11.01
C ILE A 244 -0.36 -7.38 12.07
N ALA A 245 -0.71 -7.73 13.28
CA ALA A 245 -0.77 -6.80 14.41
C ALA A 245 0.31 -7.10 15.45
N ARG A 246 0.64 -6.09 16.25
CA ARG A 246 1.60 -6.23 17.36
C ARG A 246 1.03 -5.61 18.63
N ARG A 247 1.11 -6.36 19.73
CA ARG A 247 0.80 -5.88 21.07
C ARG A 247 1.85 -6.38 22.07
N ASN A 248 2.34 -5.50 22.93
CA ASN A 248 3.35 -5.83 23.96
C ASN A 248 4.57 -6.58 23.39
N GLY A 249 5.10 -6.11 22.22
CA GLY A 249 6.25 -6.71 21.53
C GLY A 249 5.99 -8.06 20.86
N LYS A 250 4.75 -8.55 20.81
CA LYS A 250 4.38 -9.85 20.25
C LYS A 250 3.53 -9.66 19.01
N VAL A 251 3.90 -10.32 17.92
CA VAL A 251 3.23 -10.25 16.63
C VAL A 251 2.22 -11.38 16.50
N PHE A 252 1.10 -11.12 15.86
CA PHE A 252 0.07 -12.09 15.54
C PHE A 252 -0.62 -11.73 14.25
N ILE A 253 -1.21 -12.73 13.61
CA ILE A 253 -2.08 -12.56 12.45
C ILE A 253 -3.51 -12.66 12.94
N THR A 254 -4.32 -11.67 12.63
CA THR A 254 -5.73 -11.62 13.04
C THR A 254 -6.60 -11.21 11.87
N GLY A 255 -7.88 -11.54 11.96
CA GLY A 255 -8.84 -11.14 10.95
C GLY A 255 -9.18 -9.66 11.04
N ASN A 256 -9.74 -9.19 9.98
CA ASN A 256 -10.43 -7.92 9.91
C ASN A 256 -11.87 -8.20 9.41
N THR A 257 -12.84 -7.46 9.89
CA THR A 257 -14.17 -7.51 9.30
C THR A 257 -14.15 -6.66 8.03
N PRO A 258 -14.45 -7.21 6.84
CA PRO A 258 -14.55 -6.38 5.66
C PRO A 258 -15.67 -5.36 5.92
N PHE A 259 -15.30 -4.10 5.83
CA PHE A 259 -16.27 -3.02 5.81
C PHE A 259 -16.73 -2.89 4.36
N SER A 260 -17.87 -3.52 4.05
CA SER A 260 -18.50 -3.40 2.73
C SER A 260 -19.75 -2.53 2.85
N ASN A 261 -19.93 -1.66 1.89
CA ASN A 261 -21.14 -0.88 1.68
C ASN A 261 -21.69 -1.22 0.30
N ILE A 262 -22.99 -1.29 0.18
CA ILE A 262 -23.68 -1.38 -1.09
C ILE A 262 -24.65 -0.20 -1.20
N THR A 263 -24.48 0.59 -2.25
CA THR A 263 -25.42 1.66 -2.55
C THR A 263 -26.43 1.14 -3.57
N MET A 264 -27.68 1.26 -3.25
CA MET A 264 -28.81 0.76 -4.03
C MET A 264 -29.74 1.90 -4.40
N ASP A 265 -30.35 1.79 -5.56
CA ASP A 265 -31.39 2.68 -6.00
C ASP A 265 -32.74 1.95 -5.96
N LEU A 266 -33.81 2.67 -5.65
CA LEU A 266 -35.17 2.15 -5.64
C LEU A 266 -35.87 2.44 -6.97
N VAL A 267 -35.38 3.45 -7.69
CA VAL A 267 -35.89 3.84 -9.01
C VAL A 267 -34.71 4.08 -9.93
N PRO A 268 -34.70 3.52 -11.15
CA PRO A 268 -33.69 3.88 -12.15
C PRO A 268 -33.89 5.34 -12.53
N ASN A 269 -32.95 6.19 -12.22
CA ASN A 269 -33.07 7.62 -12.47
C ASN A 269 -31.89 8.19 -13.25
N GLY A 270 -32.04 9.44 -13.69
CA GLY A 270 -30.97 10.22 -14.31
C GLY A 270 -30.47 9.63 -15.63
N MET A 271 -29.17 9.69 -15.83
CA MET A 271 -28.49 9.20 -17.03
C MET A 271 -28.48 7.67 -17.11
N LEU A 272 -28.35 6.99 -15.97
CA LEU A 272 -28.30 5.53 -15.94
C LEU A 272 -29.59 4.90 -16.51
N ALA A 273 -30.76 5.47 -16.20
CA ALA A 273 -32.04 4.97 -16.72
C ALA A 273 -32.08 4.94 -18.26
N LYS A 274 -31.35 5.82 -18.91
CA LYS A 274 -31.32 5.99 -20.39
C LYS A 274 -30.19 5.19 -21.06
N GLU A 275 -29.27 4.62 -20.28
CA GLU A 275 -28.18 3.81 -20.81
C GLU A 275 -28.63 2.39 -21.17
N ASN A 276 -27.98 1.81 -22.17
CA ASN A 276 -28.25 0.44 -22.58
C ASN A 276 -27.71 -0.55 -21.55
N VAL A 277 -28.49 -1.56 -21.24
CA VAL A 277 -28.08 -2.63 -20.30
C VAL A 277 -26.90 -3.42 -20.87
N ILE A 278 -25.94 -3.74 -20.01
CA ILE A 278 -24.76 -4.55 -20.37
C ILE A 278 -24.96 -5.97 -19.83
N ILE A 279 -25.12 -6.94 -20.73
CA ILE A 279 -25.20 -8.36 -20.37
C ILE A 279 -24.03 -9.11 -21.02
N GLY A 280 -23.28 -9.84 -20.20
CA GLY A 280 -22.10 -10.57 -20.68
C GLY A 280 -21.02 -9.66 -21.34
N GLY A 281 -20.90 -8.41 -20.87
CA GLY A 281 -19.96 -7.42 -21.41
C GLY A 281 -20.39 -6.78 -22.73
N LYS A 282 -21.63 -6.98 -23.19
CA LYS A 282 -22.17 -6.43 -24.44
C LYS A 282 -23.39 -5.56 -24.14
N PRO A 283 -23.46 -4.33 -24.70
CA PRO A 283 -24.65 -3.50 -24.61
C PRO A 283 -25.82 -4.17 -25.36
N GLN A 284 -26.99 -4.14 -24.71
CA GLN A 284 -28.26 -4.65 -25.26
C GLN A 284 -29.07 -3.51 -25.88
N LYS A 285 -30.25 -3.82 -26.41
CA LYS A 285 -31.20 -2.81 -26.92
C LYS A 285 -31.99 -2.14 -25.81
N GLU A 286 -32.27 -2.90 -24.75
CA GLU A 286 -33.02 -2.50 -23.58
C GLU A 286 -32.19 -1.50 -22.74
N LYS A 287 -32.87 -0.63 -22.03
CA LYS A 287 -32.28 0.36 -21.12
C LYS A 287 -32.44 -0.06 -19.68
N TYR A 288 -31.57 0.42 -18.80
CA TYR A 288 -31.70 0.16 -17.37
C TYR A 288 -33.07 0.62 -16.81
N GLY A 289 -33.65 1.69 -17.36
CA GLY A 289 -34.98 2.17 -16.98
C GLY A 289 -36.12 1.22 -17.25
N ASP A 290 -35.93 0.26 -18.16
CA ASP A 290 -36.95 -0.73 -18.53
C ASP A 290 -37.09 -1.87 -17.47
N PHE A 291 -36.13 -1.93 -16.51
CA PHE A 291 -36.03 -3.03 -15.54
C PHE A 291 -36.43 -2.64 -14.11
N GLN A 292 -37.41 -1.73 -13.98
CA GLN A 292 -37.92 -1.33 -12.65
C GLN A 292 -38.46 -2.53 -11.86
N LYS A 293 -39.18 -3.46 -12.52
CA LYS A 293 -39.72 -4.64 -11.86
C LYS A 293 -38.65 -5.56 -11.26
N GLU A 294 -37.57 -5.79 -12.01
CA GLU A 294 -36.45 -6.59 -11.57
C GLU A 294 -35.67 -5.90 -10.44
N MET A 295 -35.59 -4.58 -10.48
CA MET A 295 -35.01 -3.80 -9.40
C MET A 295 -35.85 -3.90 -8.12
N ASP A 296 -37.20 -3.80 -8.21
CA ASP A 296 -38.11 -3.98 -7.08
C ASP A 296 -37.89 -5.36 -6.46
N MET A 297 -37.90 -6.43 -7.28
CA MET A 297 -37.67 -7.81 -6.83
C MET A 297 -36.32 -7.99 -6.13
N LEU A 298 -35.24 -7.38 -6.67
CA LEU A 298 -33.90 -7.44 -6.07
C LEU A 298 -33.87 -6.74 -4.70
N ASN A 299 -34.49 -5.56 -4.60
CA ASN A 299 -34.54 -4.79 -3.36
C ASN A 299 -35.37 -5.52 -2.29
N GLU A 300 -36.50 -6.11 -2.65
CA GLU A 300 -37.34 -6.90 -1.76
C GLU A 300 -36.58 -8.14 -1.23
N ALA A 301 -36.01 -8.94 -2.11
CA ALA A 301 -35.19 -10.10 -1.75
C ALA A 301 -34.00 -9.75 -0.88
N PHE A 302 -33.34 -8.61 -1.15
CA PHE A 302 -32.24 -8.12 -0.33
C PHE A 302 -32.69 -7.78 1.09
N CYS A 303 -33.80 -7.06 1.24
CA CYS A 303 -34.37 -6.73 2.55
C CYS A 303 -34.76 -7.99 3.33
N GLU A 304 -35.42 -8.95 2.69
CA GLU A 304 -35.81 -10.24 3.29
C GLU A 304 -34.57 -11.00 3.81
N VAL A 305 -33.55 -11.19 2.98
CA VAL A 305 -32.31 -11.87 3.38
C VAL A 305 -31.60 -11.15 4.53
N MET A 306 -31.57 -9.81 4.51
CA MET A 306 -31.00 -9.04 5.60
C MET A 306 -31.79 -9.21 6.90
N MET A 307 -33.13 -9.36 6.83
CA MET A 307 -33.99 -9.59 7.99
C MET A 307 -33.94 -11.02 8.51
N GLU A 308 -33.79 -12.01 7.64
CA GLU A 308 -33.58 -13.41 8.04
C GLU A 308 -32.29 -13.60 8.83
N GLY A 309 -31.23 -12.90 8.42
CA GLY A 309 -29.93 -13.03 9.02
C GLY A 309 -29.19 -14.32 8.64
N ASP A 310 -28.15 -14.65 9.41
CA ASP A 310 -27.33 -15.85 9.17
C ASP A 310 -28.07 -17.14 9.65
N ALA A 311 -27.50 -18.32 9.39
CA ALA A 311 -28.02 -19.62 9.78
C ALA A 311 -28.34 -19.78 11.30
N GLN A 312 -27.96 -18.80 12.12
CA GLN A 312 -28.24 -18.72 13.55
C GLN A 312 -29.22 -17.58 13.89
N GLY A 313 -29.82 -16.95 12.89
CA GLY A 313 -30.76 -15.83 13.04
C GLY A 313 -30.09 -14.52 13.49
N ARG A 314 -28.79 -14.38 13.28
CA ARG A 314 -28.07 -13.13 13.61
C ARG A 314 -28.11 -12.20 12.41
N LEU A 315 -28.39 -10.91 12.67
CA LEU A 315 -28.39 -9.87 11.67
C LEU A 315 -27.04 -9.79 10.94
N PHE A 316 -27.10 -9.65 9.63
CA PHE A 316 -25.92 -9.31 8.83
C PHE A 316 -25.46 -7.89 9.14
N SER A 317 -24.21 -7.74 9.55
CA SER A 317 -23.62 -6.42 9.79
C SER A 317 -23.06 -5.79 8.50
N TYR A 318 -22.91 -6.56 7.44
CA TYR A 318 -22.35 -6.18 6.14
C TYR A 318 -22.94 -7.05 5.01
N PRO A 319 -23.05 -6.48 3.77
CA PRO A 319 -22.76 -5.09 3.42
C PRO A 319 -23.68 -4.11 4.14
N ILE A 320 -23.17 -2.90 4.48
CA ILE A 320 -24.05 -1.83 4.97
C ILE A 320 -24.86 -1.33 3.78
N PRO A 321 -26.19 -1.50 3.78
CA PRO A 321 -27.02 -1.00 2.69
C PRO A 321 -27.21 0.51 2.81
N THR A 322 -27.06 1.20 1.69
CA THR A 322 -27.36 2.62 1.57
C THR A 322 -28.32 2.81 0.40
N TYR A 323 -29.45 3.46 0.63
CA TYR A 323 -30.43 3.77 -0.40
C TYR A 323 -30.43 5.24 -0.75
N ASN A 324 -30.43 5.55 -2.04
CA ASN A 324 -30.54 6.92 -2.53
C ASN A 324 -32.01 7.36 -2.51
N ILE A 325 -32.31 8.49 -1.87
CA ILE A 325 -33.63 9.11 -1.85
C ILE A 325 -33.60 10.39 -2.64
N THR A 326 -34.44 10.48 -3.64
CA THR A 326 -34.61 11.64 -4.53
C THR A 326 -35.96 12.34 -4.31
N LYS A 327 -36.18 13.48 -4.95
CA LYS A 327 -37.45 14.24 -4.85
C LYS A 327 -38.66 13.44 -5.31
N ASP A 328 -38.45 12.51 -6.22
CA ASP A 328 -39.51 11.67 -6.81
C ASP A 328 -39.74 10.36 -6.02
N PHE A 329 -39.21 10.30 -4.79
CA PHE A 329 -39.34 9.12 -3.94
C PHE A 329 -40.78 9.03 -3.39
N ASP A 330 -41.47 7.94 -3.71
CA ASP A 330 -42.84 7.65 -3.21
C ASP A 330 -42.77 6.95 -1.86
N TRP A 331 -42.90 7.72 -0.79
CA TRP A 331 -42.83 7.24 0.61
C TRP A 331 -43.91 6.22 0.98
N ASP A 332 -45.04 6.28 0.34
CA ASP A 332 -46.22 5.48 0.66
C ASP A 332 -46.35 4.25 -0.27
N SER A 333 -45.37 4.01 -1.13
CA SER A 333 -45.39 2.89 -2.06
C SER A 333 -45.35 1.57 -1.34
N PRO A 334 -46.31 0.65 -1.60
CA PRO A 334 -46.32 -0.70 -1.00
C PRO A 334 -45.08 -1.54 -1.39
N LYS A 335 -44.40 -1.18 -2.44
CA LYS A 335 -43.15 -1.85 -2.86
C LYS A 335 -42.01 -1.74 -1.85
N TYR A 336 -42.09 -0.77 -0.90
CA TYR A 336 -41.03 -0.51 0.07
C TYR A 336 -41.41 -1.01 1.47
N GLU A 337 -42.43 -1.83 1.61
CA GLU A 337 -42.86 -2.36 2.90
C GLU A 337 -41.76 -3.15 3.60
N SER A 338 -41.07 -4.06 2.89
CA SER A 338 -39.91 -4.81 3.41
C SER A 338 -38.73 -3.90 3.81
N LEU A 339 -38.49 -2.80 3.10
CA LEU A 339 -37.49 -1.82 3.43
C LEU A 339 -37.82 -1.09 4.74
N TRP A 340 -39.10 -0.71 4.93
CA TRP A 340 -39.55 -0.07 6.15
C TRP A 340 -39.57 -1.01 7.34
N GLU A 341 -39.94 -2.26 7.13
CA GLU A 341 -39.88 -3.30 8.16
C GLU A 341 -38.44 -3.55 8.62
N MET A 342 -37.51 -3.69 7.68
CA MET A 342 -36.09 -3.81 7.98
C MET A 342 -35.56 -2.58 8.74
N THR A 343 -35.97 -1.37 8.35
CA THR A 343 -35.58 -0.13 9.00
C THR A 343 -36.11 -0.07 10.42
N ALA A 344 -37.39 -0.37 10.64
CA ALA A 344 -38.02 -0.35 11.95
C ALA A 344 -37.42 -1.39 12.91
N LYS A 345 -37.12 -2.59 12.40
CA LYS A 345 -36.65 -3.72 13.20
C LYS A 345 -35.17 -3.61 13.57
N TYR A 346 -34.33 -3.09 12.66
CA TYR A 346 -32.88 -3.18 12.79
C TYR A 346 -32.15 -1.84 12.69
N GLY A 347 -32.81 -0.75 12.34
CA GLY A 347 -32.17 0.54 12.14
C GLY A 347 -31.21 0.59 10.94
N ILE A 348 -31.42 -0.26 9.95
CA ILE A 348 -30.75 -0.27 8.65
C ILE A 348 -31.81 -0.20 7.55
N PRO A 349 -31.54 0.38 6.41
CA PRO A 349 -30.26 0.87 5.84
C PRO A 349 -29.90 2.31 6.26
N TYR A 350 -28.78 2.79 5.70
CA TYR A 350 -28.53 4.22 5.62
C TYR A 350 -29.24 4.82 4.42
N PHE A 351 -29.64 6.10 4.52
CA PHE A 351 -30.29 6.83 3.44
C PHE A 351 -29.42 8.00 3.00
N SER A 352 -29.05 8.02 1.71
CA SER A 352 -28.42 9.19 1.08
C SER A 352 -29.51 10.11 0.58
N ASN A 353 -29.71 11.22 1.26
CA ASN A 353 -30.80 12.17 0.99
C ASN A 353 -30.39 13.22 -0.07
N PHE A 354 -30.94 13.10 -1.28
CA PHE A 354 -30.76 14.03 -2.38
C PHE A 354 -31.98 14.98 -2.59
N ILE A 355 -32.97 14.96 -1.71
CA ILE A 355 -34.20 15.78 -1.84
C ILE A 355 -33.87 17.26 -1.80
N ASN A 356 -33.06 17.69 -0.82
CA ASN A 356 -32.65 19.08 -0.60
C ASN A 356 -31.16 19.29 -0.90
N SER A 357 -30.55 18.43 -1.68
CA SER A 357 -29.15 18.50 -2.06
C SER A 357 -29.00 19.23 -3.39
N ASP A 358 -27.93 20.01 -3.53
CA ASP A 358 -27.47 20.53 -4.83
C ASP A 358 -26.84 19.44 -5.71
N MET A 359 -26.68 18.24 -5.16
CA MET A 359 -26.16 17.07 -5.86
C MET A 359 -27.31 16.10 -6.22
N SER A 360 -27.16 15.39 -7.33
CA SER A 360 -27.97 14.24 -7.72
C SER A 360 -27.26 12.93 -7.41
N PRO A 361 -27.93 11.77 -7.43
CA PRO A 361 -27.27 10.45 -7.37
C PRO A 361 -26.23 10.25 -8.48
N ASP A 362 -26.45 10.85 -9.65
CA ASP A 362 -25.49 10.77 -10.78
C ASP A 362 -24.19 11.53 -10.45
N ASP A 363 -24.26 12.65 -9.74
CA ASP A 363 -23.08 13.38 -9.26
C ASP A 363 -22.29 12.58 -8.23
N ALA A 364 -22.96 11.84 -7.37
CA ALA A 364 -22.32 10.97 -6.37
C ALA A 364 -21.61 9.76 -7.00
N ARG A 365 -22.02 9.35 -8.19
CA ARG A 365 -21.36 8.29 -8.97
C ARG A 365 -20.14 8.78 -9.74
N SER A 366 -20.05 10.07 -9.98
CA SER A 366 -18.97 10.73 -10.72
C SER A 366 -18.05 11.44 -9.75
N MET A 367 -17.09 10.75 -9.20
CA MET A 367 -16.26 11.31 -8.14
C MET A 367 -15.31 12.43 -8.59
N CYS A 368 -14.91 12.53 -9.89
CA CYS A 368 -13.86 13.44 -10.32
C CYS A 368 -13.94 13.88 -11.79
N PRO A 369 -14.97 14.59 -12.27
CA PRO A 369 -15.01 15.02 -13.68
C PRO A 369 -14.01 16.14 -13.98
N LEU A 370 -13.21 15.93 -15.02
CA LEU A 370 -12.35 16.92 -15.66
C LEU A 370 -13.03 17.48 -16.91
N ALA A 371 -12.59 18.64 -17.40
CA ALA A 371 -13.08 19.18 -18.65
C ALA A 371 -12.67 18.29 -19.82
N GLY A 372 -13.54 18.16 -20.83
CA GLY A 372 -13.29 17.28 -21.97
C GLY A 372 -12.08 17.67 -22.84
N ASP A 373 -11.59 18.90 -22.72
CA ASP A 373 -10.39 19.41 -23.38
C ASP A 373 -9.09 19.15 -22.60
N GLU A 374 -9.20 18.64 -21.34
CA GLU A 374 -8.02 18.16 -20.59
C GLU A 374 -7.42 16.93 -21.28
N LYS A 375 -6.08 16.84 -21.25
CA LYS A 375 -5.34 15.76 -21.91
C LYS A 375 -4.90 14.70 -20.93
N VAL A 376 -5.02 13.46 -21.35
CA VAL A 376 -4.55 12.28 -20.65
C VAL A 376 -3.58 11.51 -21.50
N LEU A 377 -2.56 10.90 -20.88
CA LEU A 377 -1.64 10.01 -21.56
C LEU A 377 -2.31 8.64 -21.71
N ILE A 378 -2.48 8.21 -22.96
CA ILE A 378 -3.10 6.94 -23.29
C ILE A 378 -2.18 6.09 -24.15
N LYS A 379 -2.37 4.78 -24.07
CA LYS A 379 -1.75 3.78 -24.92
C LYS A 379 -2.83 3.03 -25.68
N SER A 380 -2.75 3.08 -26.99
CA SER A 380 -3.66 2.30 -27.83
C SER A 380 -3.27 0.84 -27.85
N THR A 381 -4.23 -0.06 -27.60
CA THR A 381 -4.04 -1.51 -27.71
C THR A 381 -3.90 -1.98 -29.16
N ARG A 382 -4.23 -1.12 -30.14
CA ARG A 382 -4.14 -1.41 -31.58
C ARG A 382 -2.87 -0.89 -32.27
N GLY A 383 -1.82 -0.56 -31.52
CA GLY A 383 -0.49 -0.31 -32.11
C GLY A 383 -0.19 1.13 -32.54
N ARG A 384 -0.98 2.13 -32.13
CA ARG A 384 -0.69 3.55 -32.40
C ARG A 384 0.31 4.20 -31.42
N GLY A 385 0.90 3.42 -30.52
CA GLY A 385 1.86 3.94 -29.56
C GLY A 385 1.22 4.71 -28.40
N LEU A 386 2.01 5.60 -27.79
CA LEU A 386 1.62 6.49 -26.69
C LEU A 386 1.23 7.85 -27.26
N GLU A 387 0.14 8.42 -26.76
CA GLU A 387 -0.29 9.77 -27.13
C GLU A 387 -0.96 10.52 -25.97
N TYR A 388 -0.79 11.85 -25.96
CA TYR A 388 -1.61 12.73 -25.14
C TYR A 388 -2.87 13.10 -25.92
N SER A 389 -4.01 12.54 -25.54
CA SER A 389 -5.29 12.82 -26.17
C SER A 389 -6.24 13.54 -25.23
N SER A 390 -7.10 14.43 -25.76
CA SER A 390 -8.13 15.04 -24.91
C SER A 390 -9.16 13.98 -24.50
N ILE A 391 -9.68 14.11 -23.29
CA ILE A 391 -10.71 13.21 -22.75
C ILE A 391 -11.91 13.12 -23.70
N ARG A 392 -12.29 14.26 -24.30
CA ARG A 392 -13.36 14.32 -25.31
C ARG A 392 -13.05 13.47 -26.52
N ASN A 393 -11.85 13.60 -27.07
CA ASN A 393 -11.47 12.85 -28.29
C ASN A 393 -11.44 11.34 -28.04
N VAL A 394 -11.02 10.92 -26.85
CA VAL A 394 -11.04 9.49 -26.47
C VAL A 394 -12.48 9.01 -26.31
N TYR A 395 -13.36 9.81 -25.71
CA TYR A 395 -14.76 9.47 -25.50
C TYR A 395 -15.58 9.44 -26.82
N GLU A 396 -15.43 10.47 -27.65
CA GLU A 396 -16.19 10.65 -28.89
C GLU A 396 -15.58 9.90 -30.09
N GLY A 397 -14.30 9.56 -30.02
CA GLY A 397 -13.61 8.81 -31.08
C GLY A 397 -14.13 7.37 -31.13
N ASN A 398 -15.05 7.08 -32.03
CA ASN A 398 -15.77 5.83 -32.34
C ASN A 398 -15.05 4.48 -32.16
N SER A 399 -13.94 4.44 -31.48
CA SER A 399 -13.20 3.27 -31.05
C SER A 399 -13.80 2.79 -29.71
N LYS A 400 -14.03 1.53 -29.62
CA LYS A 400 -14.48 0.91 -28.35
C LYS A 400 -13.54 1.38 -27.24
N GLN A 401 -14.08 1.94 -26.15
CA GLN A 401 -13.31 2.44 -25.00
C GLN A 401 -12.35 1.38 -24.43
N ASP A 402 -12.61 0.10 -24.69
CA ASP A 402 -11.75 -1.04 -24.30
C ASP A 402 -10.42 -1.11 -25.06
N GLU A 403 -10.17 -0.20 -26.02
CA GLU A 403 -8.97 -0.18 -26.84
C GLU A 403 -7.86 0.73 -26.31
N TYR A 404 -8.10 1.39 -25.17
CA TYR A 404 -7.14 2.29 -24.56
C TYR A 404 -6.80 1.88 -23.13
N GLU A 405 -5.54 2.02 -22.79
CA GLU A 405 -5.04 2.01 -21.41
C GLU A 405 -4.64 3.44 -21.04
N ILE A 406 -4.96 3.87 -19.85
CA ILE A 406 -4.67 5.20 -19.31
C ILE A 406 -3.47 5.11 -18.38
N TYR A 407 -2.54 6.05 -18.47
CA TYR A 407 -1.43 6.11 -17.55
C TYR A 407 -1.89 6.58 -16.17
N SER A 408 -1.65 5.76 -15.14
CA SER A 408 -1.99 6.03 -13.76
C SER A 408 -0.94 5.42 -12.85
N ASP A 409 -0.37 6.22 -11.97
CA ASP A 409 0.57 5.80 -10.92
C ASP A 409 1.71 4.89 -11.45
N GLY A 410 2.42 5.38 -12.47
CA GLY A 410 3.59 4.70 -13.03
C GLY A 410 3.30 3.54 -13.99
N ARG A 411 2.04 3.23 -14.30
CA ARG A 411 1.64 2.12 -15.17
C ARG A 411 0.44 2.46 -16.05
N PHE A 412 0.27 1.69 -17.12
CA PHE A 412 -0.94 1.74 -17.92
C PHE A 412 -2.00 0.78 -17.38
N VAL A 413 -3.21 1.29 -17.19
CA VAL A 413 -4.36 0.54 -16.69
C VAL A 413 -5.55 0.71 -17.62
N LYS A 414 -6.37 -0.31 -17.72
CA LYS A 414 -7.65 -0.19 -18.44
C LYS A 414 -8.51 0.83 -17.71
N GLY A 415 -9.04 1.79 -18.46
CA GLY A 415 -9.93 2.83 -17.95
C GLY A 415 -11.15 3.00 -18.81
N LYS A 416 -12.20 3.55 -18.24
CA LYS A 416 -13.44 3.90 -18.94
C LYS A 416 -13.68 5.40 -18.78
N PHE A 417 -14.01 6.06 -19.88
CA PHE A 417 -14.39 7.46 -19.89
C PHE A 417 -15.91 7.59 -19.87
N ASN A 418 -16.42 8.41 -18.96
CA ASN A 418 -17.83 8.75 -18.87
C ASN A 418 -18.01 10.25 -19.13
N LYS A 419 -19.11 10.63 -19.78
CA LYS A 419 -19.47 12.03 -20.06
C LYS A 419 -20.55 12.47 -19.08
N TYR A 420 -20.35 13.64 -18.47
CA TYR A 420 -21.31 14.28 -17.59
C TYR A 420 -21.60 15.69 -18.12
N GLU A 421 -22.86 16.09 -18.12
CA GLU A 421 -23.29 17.40 -18.59
C GLU A 421 -23.69 18.30 -17.41
N ASN A 422 -23.71 19.61 -17.67
CA ASN A 422 -24.17 20.64 -16.70
C ASN A 422 -23.41 20.70 -15.37
N GLN A 423 -22.13 20.29 -15.35
CA GLN A 423 -21.30 20.38 -14.15
C GLN A 423 -20.79 21.80 -13.91
N LYS A 424 -20.83 22.25 -12.65
CA LYS A 424 -20.17 23.49 -12.25
C LYS A 424 -18.65 23.29 -12.27
N MET A 425 -17.98 23.98 -13.20
CA MET A 425 -16.54 23.83 -13.42
C MET A 425 -15.77 24.98 -12.77
N ILE A 426 -14.54 24.69 -12.37
CA ILE A 426 -13.54 25.67 -11.95
C ILE A 426 -12.33 25.58 -12.86
N LYS A 427 -11.62 26.71 -12.97
CA LYS A 427 -10.36 26.83 -13.68
C LYS A 427 -9.27 27.13 -12.66
N VAL A 428 -8.32 26.23 -12.49
CA VAL A 428 -7.17 26.40 -11.61
C VAL A 428 -5.96 26.73 -12.48
N THR A 429 -5.26 27.82 -12.15
CA THR A 429 -4.00 28.20 -12.82
C THR A 429 -2.86 28.02 -11.83
N LEU A 430 -1.91 27.20 -12.17
CA LEU A 430 -0.73 26.94 -11.33
C LEU A 430 0.34 28.01 -11.56
N SER A 431 1.28 28.15 -10.62
CA SER A 431 2.39 29.13 -10.68
C SER A 431 3.30 28.96 -11.89
N ASN A 432 3.37 27.75 -12.45
CA ASN A 432 4.12 27.45 -13.68
C ASN A 432 3.32 27.75 -14.98
N GLY A 433 2.13 28.35 -14.85
CA GLY A 433 1.25 28.69 -15.99
C GLY A 433 0.36 27.54 -16.46
N HIS A 434 0.47 26.35 -15.91
CA HIS A 434 -0.40 25.23 -16.26
C HIS A 434 -1.84 25.53 -15.80
N VAL A 435 -2.81 25.19 -16.63
CA VAL A 435 -4.23 25.42 -16.36
C VAL A 435 -4.95 24.07 -16.35
N ILE A 436 -5.71 23.82 -15.30
CA ILE A 436 -6.54 22.63 -15.14
C ILE A 436 -7.99 23.07 -14.98
N LYS A 437 -8.89 22.45 -15.75
CA LYS A 437 -10.34 22.68 -15.66
C LYS A 437 -11.00 21.42 -15.11
N MET A 438 -11.64 21.56 -13.97
CA MET A 438 -12.25 20.45 -13.26
C MET A 438 -13.60 20.85 -12.65
N SER A 439 -14.41 19.88 -12.25
CA SER A 439 -15.61 20.17 -11.48
C SER A 439 -15.29 20.68 -10.08
N GLN A 440 -16.21 21.41 -9.47
CA GLN A 440 -16.07 21.89 -8.09
C GLN A 440 -15.88 20.72 -7.08
N GLN A 441 -16.40 19.53 -7.40
CA GLN A 441 -16.35 18.35 -6.57
C GLN A 441 -15.11 17.48 -6.84
N HIS A 442 -14.29 17.82 -7.84
CA HIS A 442 -13.07 17.06 -8.17
C HIS A 442 -12.14 17.01 -6.96
N LEU A 443 -11.76 15.79 -6.57
CA LEU A 443 -10.83 15.58 -5.47
C LEU A 443 -9.40 15.81 -5.95
N ASN A 444 -8.68 16.63 -5.21
CA ASN A 444 -7.28 16.96 -5.47
C ASN A 444 -6.43 16.56 -4.29
N TYR A 445 -5.28 16.01 -4.56
CA TYR A 445 -4.25 15.79 -3.58
C TYR A 445 -3.42 17.07 -3.43
N VAL A 446 -3.37 17.63 -2.23
CA VAL A 446 -2.67 18.89 -1.97
C VAL A 446 -1.74 18.78 -0.78
N LEU A 447 -0.73 19.65 -0.76
CA LEU A 447 0.12 19.93 0.39
C LEU A 447 -0.11 21.36 0.84
N ARG A 448 -0.32 21.59 2.13
CA ARG A 448 -0.40 22.96 2.70
C ARG A 448 0.98 23.56 2.91
N ASP A 449 1.96 22.72 3.12
CA ASP A 449 3.38 23.06 3.22
C ASP A 449 4.17 21.89 2.61
N ILE A 450 5.37 22.15 2.11
CA ILE A 450 6.31 21.16 1.53
C ILE A 450 6.60 20.00 2.50
N LYS A 451 6.41 20.22 3.81
CA LYS A 451 6.63 19.23 4.88
C LYS A 451 5.35 18.59 5.42
N SER A 452 4.18 19.04 4.97
CA SER A 452 2.89 18.48 5.42
C SER A 452 2.61 17.15 4.73
N ASP A 453 1.71 16.36 5.34
CA ASP A 453 1.15 15.19 4.67
C ASP A 453 0.24 15.62 3.52
N ILE A 454 0.06 14.71 2.55
CA ILE A 454 -0.88 14.94 1.43
C ILE A 454 -2.31 14.87 1.97
N GLU A 455 -3.07 15.92 1.73
CA GLU A 455 -4.50 15.99 2.03
C GLU A 455 -5.32 15.85 0.75
N GLU A 456 -6.52 15.29 0.88
CA GLU A 456 -7.48 15.18 -0.21
C GLU A 456 -8.57 16.25 -0.02
N ILE A 457 -8.69 17.18 -0.96
CA ILE A 457 -9.68 18.27 -0.89
C ILE A 457 -10.43 18.44 -2.21
N LYS A 458 -11.64 19.01 -2.15
CA LYS A 458 -12.44 19.30 -3.33
C LYS A 458 -11.88 20.51 -4.10
N GLY A 459 -12.11 20.52 -5.43
CA GLY A 459 -11.71 21.64 -6.27
C GLY A 459 -12.26 22.99 -5.79
N ALA A 460 -13.49 23.00 -5.25
CA ALA A 460 -14.10 24.20 -4.69
C ALA A 460 -13.35 24.78 -3.49
N ASP A 461 -12.60 23.98 -2.76
CA ASP A 461 -11.89 24.32 -1.53
C ASP A 461 -10.41 24.65 -1.74
N LEU A 462 -9.94 24.63 -3.01
CA LEU A 462 -8.57 24.99 -3.39
C LEU A 462 -8.30 26.47 -3.10
N THR A 463 -7.17 26.76 -2.44
CA THR A 463 -6.69 28.11 -2.15
C THR A 463 -5.30 28.35 -2.74
N ASN A 464 -4.90 29.61 -2.89
CA ASN A 464 -3.65 30.00 -3.56
C ASN A 464 -2.37 29.65 -2.79
N ASP A 465 -2.50 29.24 -1.55
CA ASP A 465 -1.41 28.83 -0.65
C ASP A 465 -1.18 27.30 -0.63
N MET A 466 -1.89 26.56 -1.46
CA MET A 466 -1.76 25.11 -1.56
C MET A 466 -0.85 24.70 -2.71
N TYR A 467 -0.18 23.57 -2.52
CA TYR A 467 0.69 22.96 -3.52
C TYR A 467 0.03 21.69 -4.07
N LEU A 468 -0.06 21.57 -5.39
CA LEU A 468 -0.45 20.32 -6.04
C LEU A 468 0.81 19.47 -6.25
N PRO A 469 0.86 18.22 -5.80
CA PRO A 469 2.00 17.35 -6.04
C PRO A 469 2.15 17.10 -7.54
N TYR A 470 3.35 17.29 -8.04
CA TYR A 470 3.71 17.02 -9.41
C TYR A 470 4.52 15.71 -9.45
N SER A 471 3.97 14.69 -10.06
CA SER A 471 4.69 13.43 -10.22
C SER A 471 5.66 13.56 -11.40
N LEU A 472 6.95 13.38 -11.11
CA LEU A 472 8.01 13.23 -12.11
C LEU A 472 8.19 11.77 -12.54
N ASN A 473 7.28 10.87 -12.18
CA ASN A 473 7.34 9.49 -12.63
C ASN A 473 7.07 9.46 -14.12
N SER A 474 8.15 9.51 -14.90
CA SER A 474 8.09 9.31 -16.34
C SER A 474 7.88 7.83 -16.65
N TYR A 475 7.06 7.57 -17.66
CA TYR A 475 6.98 6.24 -18.26
C TYR A 475 8.35 5.93 -18.90
N GLU A 476 9.01 4.88 -18.41
CA GLU A 476 10.17 4.32 -19.08
C GLU A 476 9.69 3.37 -20.18
N GLY A 477 9.82 3.83 -21.40
CA GLY A 477 9.48 3.03 -22.58
C GLY A 477 10.37 1.78 -22.70
N SER A 478 9.85 0.75 -23.32
CA SER A 478 10.59 -0.51 -23.54
C SER A 478 11.50 -0.51 -24.77
N GLY A 479 11.63 0.61 -25.48
CA GLY A 479 12.40 0.71 -26.72
C GLY A 479 13.10 2.07 -26.88
N GLY A 480 14.12 2.07 -27.72
CA GLY A 480 14.98 3.24 -27.96
C GLY A 480 16.27 3.17 -27.11
N ASN A 481 17.14 4.13 -27.35
CA ASN A 481 18.33 4.34 -26.52
C ASN A 481 18.47 5.82 -26.16
N SER A 482 19.28 6.11 -25.15
CA SER A 482 19.50 7.47 -24.64
C SER A 482 20.07 8.42 -25.70
N ASP A 483 20.92 7.91 -26.59
CA ASP A 483 21.58 8.72 -27.62
C ASP A 483 20.60 9.15 -28.70
N LEU A 484 19.71 8.23 -29.12
CA LEU A 484 18.62 8.56 -30.04
C LEU A 484 17.63 9.55 -29.41
N GLY A 485 17.30 9.35 -28.13
CA GLY A 485 16.42 10.26 -27.39
C GLY A 485 17.03 11.66 -27.26
N TYR A 486 18.32 11.73 -26.97
CA TYR A 486 19.08 13.00 -26.93
C TYR A 486 19.10 13.69 -28.30
N PHE A 487 19.40 12.93 -29.36
CA PHE A 487 19.43 13.46 -30.76
C PHE A 487 18.07 14.01 -31.14
N VAL A 488 16.99 13.25 -30.94
CA VAL A 488 15.62 13.70 -31.26
C VAL A 488 15.23 14.93 -30.44
N GLY A 489 15.59 14.97 -29.16
CA GLY A 489 15.34 16.12 -28.30
C GLY A 489 16.11 17.38 -28.72
N ALA A 490 17.38 17.24 -29.05
CA ALA A 490 18.22 18.32 -29.56
C ALA A 490 17.70 18.85 -30.93
N PHE A 491 17.31 17.92 -31.82
CA PHE A 491 16.70 18.29 -33.08
C PHE A 491 15.38 19.05 -32.94
N ALA A 492 14.51 18.60 -32.03
CA ALA A 492 13.24 19.27 -31.72
C ALA A 492 13.43 20.67 -31.11
N GLY A 493 14.54 20.89 -30.36
CA GLY A 493 14.90 22.18 -29.76
C GLY A 493 15.52 23.15 -30.77
N ASP A 494 16.64 22.74 -31.35
CA ASP A 494 17.51 23.62 -32.13
C ASP A 494 17.83 23.10 -33.53
N GLY A 495 17.16 22.01 -33.98
CA GLY A 495 17.41 21.39 -35.27
C GLY A 495 16.54 21.96 -36.39
N SER A 496 17.12 22.04 -37.61
CA SER A 496 16.43 22.36 -38.81
C SER A 496 16.90 21.47 -39.97
N PHE A 497 16.12 21.42 -41.07
CA PHE A 497 16.53 20.75 -42.29
C PHE A 497 17.12 21.78 -43.26
N ASP A 498 18.29 21.46 -43.79
CA ASP A 498 18.84 22.15 -44.96
C ASP A 498 18.74 21.23 -46.17
N GLY A 499 17.73 21.47 -46.98
CA GLY A 499 17.32 20.57 -48.08
C GLY A 499 16.64 19.29 -47.56
N ASP A 500 16.55 18.30 -48.44
CA ASP A 500 15.77 17.06 -48.16
C ASP A 500 16.54 16.00 -47.32
N THR A 501 17.81 16.20 -47.08
CA THR A 501 18.70 15.16 -46.50
C THR A 501 19.66 15.60 -45.38
N THR A 502 19.77 16.90 -45.11
CA THR A 502 20.76 17.43 -44.18
C THR A 502 20.07 18.00 -42.91
N VAL A 503 20.47 17.53 -41.75
CA VAL A 503 20.04 18.06 -40.45
C VAL A 503 21.09 19.04 -39.95
N VAL A 504 20.67 20.25 -39.59
CA VAL A 504 21.53 21.31 -39.08
C VAL A 504 21.04 21.71 -37.68
N PHE A 505 21.96 21.89 -36.75
CA PHE A 505 21.70 22.46 -35.41
C PHE A 505 22.27 23.88 -35.36
N SER A 506 21.47 24.83 -34.92
CA SER A 506 21.84 26.25 -34.78
C SER A 506 22.35 26.56 -33.39
#